data_5bebb04c375f8798152ae17c5dfc6b9b
#
_entry.id   5bebb04c375f8798152ae17c5dfc6b9b
#
_cell.length_a   1.000
_cell.length_b   1.000
_cell.length_c   1.000
_cell.angle_alpha   90.00
_cell.angle_beta   90.00
_cell.angle_gamma   90.00
#
_symmetry.space_group_name_H-M   'P 1'
#
loop_
_entity.id
_entity.type
_entity.pdbx_description
1 polymer ?
#
loop_
_entity_poly.entity_id
_entity_poly.type
_entity_poly.pdbx_seq_one_letter_code
_entity_poly.pdbx_strand_id
1 'polypeptide(L)'
;PTHEEQEYNFMVGNGINKLFERALPEGEKTEENVLRVRKEFIPYYDVHNADDSRPYPGISELLSYLQSEGIQLAVASNKYQAATEKLIAYYFPEIRFTAVFGQREGVNVKPDPAVVFDILKLADVEKEDVLYVGDSGVDMQTAANANVTACGITWGFRPRTELEKFNPAYIVDSAKEIEKLVSSTC
;
A
#
# COMPACT_ATOMS: atom_id res chain seq x y z
N PRO A 1 5.97 -9.10 -24.14
CA PRO A 1 5.43 -7.81 -24.60
C PRO A 1 6.18 -6.67 -23.94
N THR A 2 6.21 -5.54 -24.59
CA THR A 2 6.71 -4.28 -24.02
C THR A 2 5.50 -3.43 -23.67
N HIS A 3 5.54 -2.85 -22.47
CA HIS A 3 4.53 -1.92 -21.98
C HIS A 3 5.19 -0.57 -21.72
N GLU A 4 4.46 0.51 -21.89
CA GLU A 4 4.91 1.83 -21.47
C GLU A 4 4.90 1.91 -19.94
N GLU A 5 5.83 2.67 -19.35
CA GLU A 5 5.98 2.78 -17.89
C GLU A 5 4.66 3.16 -17.19
N GLN A 6 3.90 4.06 -17.77
CA GLN A 6 2.62 4.53 -17.22
C GLN A 6 1.54 3.43 -17.17
N GLU A 7 1.61 2.40 -18.02
CA GLU A 7 0.65 1.30 -18.02
C GLU A 7 0.80 0.45 -16.76
N TYR A 8 2.02 0.32 -16.22
CA TYR A 8 2.27 -0.43 -14.98
C TYR A 8 1.55 0.15 -13.78
N ASN A 9 1.26 1.46 -13.75
CA ASN A 9 0.48 2.10 -12.69
C ASN A 9 -0.91 1.44 -12.52
N PHE A 10 -1.47 0.90 -13.61
CA PHE A 10 -2.77 0.22 -13.60
C PHE A 10 -2.66 -1.31 -13.48
N MET A 11 -1.47 -1.87 -13.61
CA MET A 11 -1.24 -3.31 -13.47
C MET A 11 -0.97 -3.71 -12.02
N VAL A 12 -0.33 -2.82 -11.23
CA VAL A 12 -0.01 -3.05 -9.81
C VAL A 12 -1.22 -2.82 -8.89
N GLY A 13 -1.09 -3.25 -7.62
CA GLY A 13 -2.06 -3.00 -6.55
C GLY A 13 -2.86 -4.23 -6.09
N ASN A 14 -3.06 -5.24 -6.95
CA ASN A 14 -3.85 -6.43 -6.62
C ASN A 14 -3.00 -7.71 -6.41
N GLY A 15 -1.76 -7.55 -5.97
CA GLY A 15 -0.81 -8.63 -5.78
C GLY A 15 -0.02 -9.00 -7.04
N ILE A 16 1.09 -9.71 -6.84
CA ILE A 16 2.10 -9.96 -7.88
C ILE A 16 1.57 -10.84 -9.03
N ASN A 17 0.72 -11.81 -8.75
CA ASN A 17 0.17 -12.67 -9.79
C ASN A 17 -0.74 -11.89 -10.76
N LYS A 18 -1.51 -10.93 -10.24
CA LYS A 18 -2.35 -10.05 -11.07
C LYS A 18 -1.52 -9.09 -11.92
N LEU A 19 -0.39 -8.63 -11.43
CA LEU A 19 0.56 -7.87 -12.25
C LEU A 19 1.01 -8.70 -13.46
N PHE A 20 1.43 -9.94 -13.27
CA PHE A 20 1.89 -10.79 -14.36
C PHE A 20 0.76 -11.15 -15.33
N GLU A 21 -0.42 -11.49 -14.81
CA GLU A 21 -1.60 -11.75 -15.64
C GLU A 21 -1.93 -10.56 -16.56
N ARG A 22 -1.86 -9.33 -16.03
CA ARG A 22 -2.12 -8.11 -16.81
C ARG A 22 -1.01 -7.80 -17.82
N ALA A 23 0.24 -8.09 -17.47
CA ALA A 23 1.40 -7.83 -18.32
C ALA A 23 1.58 -8.86 -19.44
N LEU A 24 1.03 -10.07 -19.33
CA LEU A 24 1.12 -11.10 -20.35
C LEU A 24 0.23 -10.77 -21.55
N PRO A 25 0.61 -11.19 -22.79
CA PRO A 25 -0.22 -11.08 -23.98
C PRO A 25 -1.55 -11.81 -23.81
N GLU A 26 -2.60 -11.35 -24.52
CA GLU A 26 -3.84 -12.14 -24.66
C GLU A 26 -3.53 -13.52 -25.22
N GLY A 27 -4.15 -14.56 -24.64
CA GLY A 27 -3.87 -15.96 -24.97
C GLY A 27 -2.74 -16.59 -24.17
N GLU A 28 -1.87 -15.79 -23.51
CA GLU A 28 -0.77 -16.27 -22.66
C GLU A 28 -1.07 -16.09 -21.16
N LYS A 29 -2.23 -15.54 -20.79
CA LYS A 29 -2.66 -15.24 -19.40
C LYS A 29 -3.13 -16.50 -18.66
N THR A 30 -2.32 -17.56 -18.71
CA THR A 30 -2.57 -18.82 -18.01
C THR A 30 -1.89 -18.81 -16.64
N GLU A 31 -2.42 -19.58 -15.69
CA GLU A 31 -1.81 -19.75 -14.38
C GLU A 31 -0.36 -20.27 -14.49
N GLU A 32 -0.11 -21.22 -15.40
CA GLU A 32 1.24 -21.76 -15.66
C GLU A 32 2.21 -20.65 -16.08
N ASN A 33 1.83 -19.79 -17.01
CA ASN A 33 2.67 -18.69 -17.47
C ASN A 33 2.89 -17.64 -16.37
N VAL A 34 1.86 -17.33 -15.58
CA VAL A 34 1.98 -16.42 -14.42
C VAL A 34 2.99 -16.98 -13.41
N LEU A 35 2.90 -18.27 -13.08
CA LEU A 35 3.83 -18.91 -12.14
C LEU A 35 5.26 -18.97 -12.70
N ARG A 36 5.42 -19.20 -13.99
CA ARG A 36 6.72 -19.19 -14.67
C ARG A 36 7.36 -17.81 -14.59
N VAL A 37 6.64 -16.75 -14.93
CA VAL A 37 7.13 -15.37 -14.83
C VAL A 37 7.48 -15.03 -13.39
N ARG A 38 6.61 -15.39 -12.45
CA ARG A 38 6.84 -15.16 -11.01
C ARG A 38 8.16 -15.80 -10.53
N LYS A 39 8.45 -17.02 -10.96
CA LYS A 39 9.66 -17.75 -10.56
C LYS A 39 10.94 -17.02 -10.97
N GLU A 40 10.95 -16.41 -12.15
CA GLU A 40 12.10 -15.65 -12.65
C GLU A 40 12.15 -14.23 -12.08
N PHE A 41 10.97 -13.60 -11.89
CA PHE A 41 10.86 -12.21 -11.44
C PHE A 41 11.26 -12.04 -9.97
N ILE A 42 10.82 -12.93 -9.07
CA ILE A 42 11.04 -12.75 -7.63
C ILE A 42 12.53 -12.64 -7.27
N PRO A 43 13.42 -13.57 -7.70
CA PRO A 43 14.84 -13.45 -7.39
C PRO A 43 15.48 -12.17 -7.93
N TYR A 44 15.08 -11.74 -9.12
CA TYR A 44 15.55 -10.47 -9.69
C TYR A 44 15.05 -9.27 -8.87
N TYR A 45 13.76 -9.23 -8.60
CA TYR A 45 13.14 -8.13 -7.85
C TYR A 45 13.66 -8.04 -6.41
N ASP A 46 13.95 -9.16 -5.76
CA ASP A 46 14.53 -9.16 -4.40
C ASP A 46 15.89 -8.46 -4.32
N VAL A 47 16.64 -8.44 -5.42
CA VAL A 47 17.92 -7.72 -5.49
C VAL A 47 17.71 -6.25 -5.89
N HIS A 48 16.80 -5.99 -6.84
CA HIS A 48 16.69 -4.70 -7.55
C HIS A 48 15.48 -3.84 -7.13
N ASN A 49 14.71 -4.24 -6.13
CA ASN A 49 13.47 -3.55 -5.74
C ASN A 49 13.66 -2.15 -5.16
N ALA A 50 14.89 -1.76 -4.83
CA ALA A 50 15.22 -0.46 -4.30
C ALA A 50 16.01 0.43 -5.28
N ASP A 51 16.46 -0.10 -6.44
CA ASP A 51 17.39 0.61 -7.33
C ASP A 51 16.81 1.97 -7.81
N ASP A 52 15.54 1.97 -8.23
CA ASP A 52 14.85 3.16 -8.74
C ASP A 52 13.69 3.61 -7.84
N SER A 53 13.51 2.94 -6.69
CA SER A 53 12.45 3.30 -5.74
C SER A 53 12.95 4.38 -4.77
N ARG A 54 12.03 5.19 -4.28
CA ARG A 54 12.29 6.19 -3.24
C ARG A 54 10.98 6.57 -2.53
N PRO A 55 11.05 7.03 -1.28
CA PRO A 55 9.90 7.63 -0.62
C PRO A 55 9.39 8.85 -1.40
N TYR A 56 8.08 9.05 -1.40
CA TYR A 56 7.51 10.30 -1.91
C TYR A 56 7.96 11.51 -1.06
N PRO A 57 8.04 12.71 -1.65
CA PRO A 57 8.43 13.92 -0.92
C PRO A 57 7.58 14.15 0.35
N GLY A 58 8.24 14.45 1.46
CA GLY A 58 7.61 14.76 2.75
C GLY A 58 7.14 13.53 3.55
N ILE A 59 7.28 12.30 3.04
CA ILE A 59 6.84 11.08 3.78
C ILE A 59 7.76 10.78 4.97
N SER A 60 9.07 10.90 4.80
CA SER A 60 10.00 10.65 5.92
C SER A 60 9.79 11.62 7.07
N GLU A 61 9.57 12.89 6.74
CA GLU A 61 9.26 13.95 7.71
C GLU A 61 7.93 13.69 8.40
N LEU A 62 6.88 13.34 7.63
CA LEU A 62 5.56 13.00 8.17
C LEU A 62 5.64 11.83 9.14
N LEU A 63 6.29 10.73 8.76
CA LEU A 63 6.40 9.55 9.63
C LEU A 63 7.16 9.87 10.93
N SER A 64 8.24 10.67 10.84
CA SER A 64 8.99 11.11 12.00
C SER A 64 8.15 11.99 12.93
N TYR A 65 7.37 12.92 12.35
CA TYR A 65 6.44 13.76 13.09
C TYR A 65 5.37 12.92 13.81
N LEU A 66 4.68 12.03 13.08
CA LEU A 66 3.64 11.16 13.66
C LEU A 66 4.18 10.30 14.80
N GLN A 67 5.39 9.75 14.63
CA GLN A 67 6.06 8.99 15.69
C GLN A 67 6.36 9.87 16.91
N SER A 68 6.78 11.13 16.72
CA SER A 68 7.07 12.05 17.83
C SER A 68 5.83 12.45 18.63
N GLU A 69 4.67 12.48 17.97
CA GLU A 69 3.36 12.70 18.58
C GLU A 69 2.78 11.43 19.25
N GLY A 70 3.51 10.31 19.23
CA GLY A 70 3.08 9.06 19.84
C GLY A 70 2.04 8.29 19.02
N ILE A 71 1.83 8.66 17.75
CA ILE A 71 0.88 7.99 16.86
C ILE A 71 1.48 6.67 16.39
N GLN A 72 0.71 5.60 16.53
CA GLN A 72 1.11 4.28 16.05
C GLN A 72 1.05 4.21 14.53
N LEU A 73 2.08 3.64 13.92
CA LEU A 73 2.23 3.52 12.48
C LEU A 73 2.17 2.06 12.05
N ALA A 74 1.46 1.77 10.96
CA ALA A 74 1.42 0.44 10.38
C ALA A 74 1.40 0.48 8.85
N VAL A 75 1.83 -0.63 8.24
CA VAL A 75 1.84 -0.81 6.78
C VAL A 75 0.92 -1.97 6.41
N ALA A 76 0.01 -1.72 5.45
CA ALA A 76 -0.87 -2.71 4.83
C ALA A 76 -0.68 -2.72 3.32
N SER A 77 -0.04 -3.76 2.76
CA SER A 77 0.32 -3.84 1.35
C SER A 77 -0.10 -5.16 0.71
N ASN A 78 -0.43 -5.12 -0.59
CA ASN A 78 -0.61 -6.31 -1.42
C ASN A 78 0.72 -6.81 -2.05
N LYS A 79 1.84 -6.13 -1.77
CA LYS A 79 3.18 -6.63 -2.09
C LYS A 79 3.48 -7.83 -1.17
N TYR A 80 4.20 -8.84 -1.65
CA TYR A 80 4.54 -10.00 -0.80
C TYR A 80 5.36 -9.60 0.44
N GLN A 81 5.15 -10.32 1.54
CA GLN A 81 5.60 -9.96 2.89
C GLN A 81 7.09 -9.61 2.95
N ALA A 82 7.96 -10.49 2.46
CA ALA A 82 9.41 -10.29 2.55
C ALA A 82 9.90 -9.02 1.85
N ALA A 83 9.34 -8.68 0.67
CA ALA A 83 9.71 -7.43 -0.01
C ALA A 83 9.15 -6.20 0.69
N THR A 84 7.96 -6.31 1.30
CA THR A 84 7.38 -5.21 2.08
C THR A 84 8.27 -4.89 3.27
N GLU A 85 8.61 -5.89 4.08
CA GLU A 85 9.51 -5.73 5.24
C GLU A 85 10.87 -5.16 4.86
N LYS A 86 11.48 -5.71 3.81
CA LYS A 86 12.79 -5.25 3.34
C LYS A 86 12.79 -3.78 2.94
N LEU A 87 11.79 -3.35 2.15
CA LEU A 87 11.70 -1.97 1.69
C LEU A 87 11.41 -0.99 2.82
N ILE A 88 10.52 -1.34 3.75
CA ILE A 88 10.22 -0.50 4.91
C ILE A 88 11.45 -0.36 5.80
N ALA A 89 12.15 -1.44 6.10
CA ALA A 89 13.38 -1.38 6.90
C ALA A 89 14.50 -0.59 6.21
N TYR A 90 14.57 -0.65 4.87
CA TYR A 90 15.58 0.07 4.10
C TYR A 90 15.33 1.59 4.05
N TYR A 91 14.07 2.00 3.79
CA TYR A 91 13.74 3.41 3.61
C TYR A 91 13.42 4.16 4.90
N PHE A 92 12.97 3.43 5.94
CA PHE A 92 12.51 4.03 7.19
C PHE A 92 13.12 3.34 8.42
N PRO A 93 14.46 3.22 8.50
CA PRO A 93 15.15 2.47 9.56
C PRO A 93 14.91 3.05 10.96
N GLU A 94 14.59 4.35 11.07
CA GLU A 94 14.37 5.04 12.34
C GLU A 94 12.90 5.07 12.78
N ILE A 95 11.99 4.59 11.91
CA ILE A 95 10.56 4.59 12.20
C ILE A 95 10.13 3.26 12.80
N ARG A 96 9.40 3.34 13.91
CA ARG A 96 8.84 2.16 14.60
C ARG A 96 7.43 1.91 14.09
N PHE A 97 7.26 0.84 13.34
CA PHE A 97 5.95 0.39 12.90
C PHE A 97 5.42 -0.68 13.86
N THR A 98 4.19 -0.53 14.32
CA THR A 98 3.46 -1.55 15.11
C THR A 98 3.26 -2.82 14.30
N ALA A 99 3.02 -2.67 12.99
CA ALA A 99 2.92 -3.79 12.04
C ALA A 99 3.41 -3.39 10.66
N VAL A 100 4.10 -4.32 9.97
CA VAL A 100 4.45 -4.22 8.55
C VAL A 100 3.91 -5.46 7.86
N PHE A 101 2.73 -5.33 7.24
CA PHE A 101 2.06 -6.44 6.59
C PHE A 101 2.01 -6.26 5.07
N GLY A 102 2.64 -7.23 4.38
CA GLY A 102 2.45 -7.52 2.98
C GLY A 102 1.43 -8.63 2.77
N GLN A 103 1.41 -9.21 1.57
CA GLN A 103 0.65 -10.42 1.28
C GLN A 103 1.26 -11.60 2.04
N ARG A 104 0.44 -12.25 2.87
CA ARG A 104 0.77 -13.42 3.70
C ARG A 104 -0.05 -14.62 3.26
N GLU A 105 0.50 -15.81 3.43
CA GLU A 105 -0.24 -17.04 3.16
C GLU A 105 -1.46 -17.17 4.09
N GLY A 106 -2.58 -17.62 3.54
CA GLY A 106 -3.83 -17.79 4.29
C GLY A 106 -4.57 -16.49 4.64
N VAL A 107 -4.03 -15.32 4.28
CA VAL A 107 -4.69 -14.03 4.45
C VAL A 107 -5.08 -13.45 3.10
N ASN A 108 -6.35 -13.10 2.95
CA ASN A 108 -6.85 -12.47 1.74
C ASN A 108 -6.15 -11.11 1.50
N VAL A 109 -5.92 -10.81 0.23
CA VAL A 109 -5.35 -9.51 -0.16
C VAL A 109 -6.40 -8.41 -0.13
N LYS A 110 -5.98 -7.16 0.02
CA LYS A 110 -6.85 -5.99 -0.14
C LYS A 110 -7.62 -6.08 -1.48
N PRO A 111 -8.90 -5.79 -1.54
CA PRO A 111 -9.70 -5.02 -0.57
C PRO A 111 -10.34 -5.83 0.58
N ASP A 112 -9.95 -7.08 0.81
CA ASP A 112 -10.37 -7.81 2.02
C ASP A 112 -9.81 -7.06 3.26
N PRO A 113 -10.62 -6.82 4.30
CA PRO A 113 -10.22 -6.03 5.45
C PRO A 113 -9.34 -6.80 6.47
N ALA A 114 -9.06 -8.08 6.26
CA ALA A 114 -8.35 -8.93 7.21
C ALA A 114 -7.02 -8.32 7.69
N VAL A 115 -6.24 -7.73 6.78
CA VAL A 115 -4.98 -7.07 7.14
C VAL A 115 -5.19 -5.89 8.10
N VAL A 116 -6.29 -5.16 7.97
CA VAL A 116 -6.63 -4.04 8.87
C VAL A 116 -7.00 -4.57 10.25
N PHE A 117 -7.83 -5.61 10.32
CA PHE A 117 -8.21 -6.22 11.60
C PHE A 117 -7.02 -6.81 12.36
N ASP A 118 -6.06 -7.41 11.64
CA ASP A 118 -4.82 -7.87 12.25
C ASP A 118 -4.00 -6.71 12.84
N ILE A 119 -3.95 -5.57 12.12
CA ILE A 119 -3.26 -4.36 12.60
C ILE A 119 -3.95 -3.79 13.83
N LEU A 120 -5.28 -3.62 13.80
CA LEU A 120 -6.06 -3.12 14.94
C LEU A 120 -5.80 -3.94 16.20
N LYS A 121 -5.81 -5.27 16.06
CA LYS A 121 -5.55 -6.19 17.17
C LYS A 121 -4.14 -6.04 17.74
N LEU A 122 -3.12 -5.83 16.90
CA LEU A 122 -1.74 -5.66 17.34
C LEU A 122 -1.50 -4.29 17.98
N ALA A 123 -2.14 -3.27 17.43
CA ALA A 123 -2.03 -1.90 17.91
C ALA A 123 -2.86 -1.65 19.19
N ASP A 124 -3.79 -2.55 19.52
CA ASP A 124 -4.76 -2.40 20.61
C ASP A 124 -5.53 -1.07 20.51
N VAL A 125 -6.08 -0.79 19.32
CA VAL A 125 -6.82 0.43 19.02
C VAL A 125 -8.17 0.10 18.40
N GLU A 126 -9.15 0.99 18.64
CA GLU A 126 -10.47 0.90 18.03
C GLU A 126 -10.44 1.43 16.59
N LYS A 127 -11.36 0.94 15.75
CA LYS A 127 -11.43 1.32 14.34
C LYS A 127 -11.73 2.81 14.11
N GLU A 128 -12.41 3.44 15.06
CA GLU A 128 -12.76 4.85 15.07
C GLU A 128 -11.52 5.75 15.18
N ASP A 129 -10.43 5.25 15.77
CA ASP A 129 -9.19 5.96 16.01
C ASP A 129 -8.16 5.76 14.88
N VAL A 130 -8.57 5.15 13.76
CA VAL A 130 -7.68 4.81 12.65
C VAL A 130 -7.94 5.68 11.43
N LEU A 131 -6.87 6.25 10.90
CA LEU A 131 -6.83 6.85 9.57
C LEU A 131 -6.11 5.89 8.60
N TYR A 132 -6.85 5.33 7.65
CA TYR A 132 -6.31 4.49 6.59
C TYR A 132 -5.94 5.36 5.38
N VAL A 133 -4.65 5.46 5.08
CA VAL A 133 -4.13 6.28 3.98
C VAL A 133 -3.76 5.41 2.80
N GLY A 134 -4.25 5.74 1.60
CA GLY A 134 -3.96 4.97 0.39
C GLY A 134 -4.16 5.76 -0.90
N ASP A 135 -3.60 5.23 -1.99
CA ASP A 135 -3.52 5.90 -3.29
C ASP A 135 -4.40 5.25 -4.38
N SER A 136 -5.23 4.27 -4.03
CA SER A 136 -6.01 3.52 -5.00
C SER A 136 -7.43 3.22 -4.53
N GLY A 137 -8.30 2.87 -5.51
CA GLY A 137 -9.64 2.37 -5.19
C GLY A 137 -9.64 1.11 -4.32
N VAL A 138 -8.60 0.28 -4.43
CA VAL A 138 -8.41 -0.90 -3.57
C VAL A 138 -8.23 -0.47 -2.11
N ASP A 139 -7.47 0.59 -1.86
CA ASP A 139 -7.24 1.11 -0.51
C ASP A 139 -8.50 1.72 0.08
N MET A 140 -9.20 2.53 -0.71
CA MET A 140 -10.48 3.13 -0.29
C MET A 140 -11.51 2.07 0.06
N GLN A 141 -11.59 1.02 -0.77
CA GLN A 141 -12.50 -0.11 -0.52
C GLN A 141 -12.07 -0.93 0.70
N THR A 142 -10.76 -1.10 0.93
CA THR A 142 -10.25 -1.78 2.14
C THR A 142 -10.67 -1.03 3.40
N ALA A 143 -10.49 0.29 3.42
CA ALA A 143 -10.91 1.13 4.54
C ALA A 143 -12.42 1.05 4.78
N ALA A 144 -13.22 1.13 3.71
CA ALA A 144 -14.68 0.99 3.80
C ALA A 144 -15.09 -0.40 4.32
N ASN A 145 -14.49 -1.48 3.83
CA ASN A 145 -14.76 -2.84 4.28
C ASN A 145 -14.36 -3.08 5.75
N ALA A 146 -13.30 -2.42 6.20
CA ALA A 146 -12.87 -2.44 7.61
C ALA A 146 -13.66 -1.49 8.50
N ASN A 147 -14.46 -0.60 7.92
CA ASN A 147 -15.18 0.48 8.61
C ASN A 147 -14.23 1.39 9.42
N VAL A 148 -13.11 1.79 8.79
CA VAL A 148 -12.15 2.78 9.30
C VAL A 148 -12.17 4.03 8.42
N THR A 149 -11.68 5.16 8.96
CA THR A 149 -11.65 6.43 8.24
C THR A 149 -10.67 6.37 7.06
N ALA A 150 -11.14 6.61 5.84
CA ALA A 150 -10.33 6.60 4.62
C ALA A 150 -9.79 7.99 4.28
N CYS A 151 -8.50 8.05 3.92
CA CYS A 151 -7.82 9.22 3.36
C CYS A 151 -7.16 8.83 2.04
N GLY A 152 -7.66 9.33 0.93
CA GLY A 152 -7.04 9.18 -0.39
C GLY A 152 -5.90 10.17 -0.59
N ILE A 153 -4.80 9.74 -1.21
CA ILE A 153 -3.68 10.58 -1.59
C ILE A 153 -3.55 10.68 -3.11
N THR A 154 -3.27 11.86 -3.65
CA THR A 154 -3.30 12.10 -5.11
C THR A 154 -1.94 12.00 -5.80
N TRP A 155 -0.86 11.87 -5.04
CA TRP A 155 0.49 11.72 -5.59
C TRP A 155 0.93 10.27 -5.83
N GLY A 156 0.02 9.30 -5.69
CA GLY A 156 0.26 7.88 -5.95
C GLY A 156 -0.05 7.46 -7.39
N PHE A 157 -0.35 6.17 -7.58
CA PHE A 157 -0.56 5.59 -8.91
C PHE A 157 -1.91 5.91 -9.54
N ARG A 158 -2.93 6.25 -8.75
CA ARG A 158 -4.30 6.43 -9.25
C ARG A 158 -4.73 7.88 -9.26
N PRO A 159 -5.50 8.29 -10.27
CA PRO A 159 -6.00 9.65 -10.34
C PRO A 159 -7.05 9.92 -9.25
N ARG A 160 -7.16 11.17 -8.82
CA ARG A 160 -8.18 11.64 -7.87
C ARG A 160 -9.58 11.14 -8.19
N THR A 161 -9.95 11.12 -9.48
CA THR A 161 -11.27 10.68 -9.95
C THR A 161 -11.57 9.20 -9.69
N GLU A 162 -10.54 8.35 -9.49
CA GLU A 162 -10.74 6.98 -9.03
C GLU A 162 -11.07 6.97 -7.53
N LEU A 163 -10.31 7.72 -6.73
CA LEU A 163 -10.50 7.79 -5.27
C LEU A 163 -11.88 8.34 -4.90
N GLU A 164 -12.33 9.39 -5.60
CA GLU A 164 -13.63 10.03 -5.39
C GLU A 164 -14.83 9.08 -5.55
N LYS A 165 -14.71 8.03 -6.37
CA LYS A 165 -15.78 7.03 -6.55
C LYS A 165 -16.12 6.25 -5.28
N PHE A 166 -15.20 6.22 -4.32
CA PHE A 166 -15.36 5.50 -3.06
C PHE A 166 -15.76 6.40 -1.89
N ASN A 167 -15.96 7.70 -2.13
CA ASN A 167 -16.34 8.70 -1.14
C ASN A 167 -15.51 8.63 0.15
N PRO A 168 -14.16 8.67 0.09
CA PRO A 168 -13.34 8.68 1.30
C PRO A 168 -13.63 9.94 2.13
N ALA A 169 -13.38 9.88 3.44
CA ALA A 169 -13.57 11.02 4.33
C ALA A 169 -12.67 12.21 3.94
N TYR A 170 -11.48 11.90 3.45
CA TYR A 170 -10.50 12.90 3.02
C TYR A 170 -9.85 12.51 1.70
N ILE A 171 -9.50 13.52 0.87
CA ILE A 171 -8.57 13.39 -0.24
C ILE A 171 -7.59 14.55 -0.14
N VAL A 172 -6.30 14.23 -0.04
CA VAL A 172 -5.22 15.19 0.19
C VAL A 172 -4.19 15.16 -0.93
N ASP A 173 -3.54 16.31 -1.15
CA ASP A 173 -2.58 16.52 -2.24
C ASP A 173 -1.12 16.57 -1.76
N SER A 174 -0.89 16.47 -0.46
CA SER A 174 0.47 16.48 0.11
C SER A 174 0.54 15.77 1.48
N ALA A 175 1.73 15.28 1.84
CA ALA A 175 2.03 14.71 3.15
C ALA A 175 1.72 15.70 4.30
N LYS A 176 1.92 17.01 4.05
CA LYS A 176 1.65 18.05 5.04
C LYS A 176 0.17 18.22 5.36
N GLU A 177 -0.72 17.85 4.45
CA GLU A 177 -2.15 17.87 4.72
C GLU A 177 -2.56 16.71 5.65
N ILE A 178 -1.90 15.54 5.55
CA ILE A 178 -2.09 14.45 6.53
C ILE A 178 -1.66 14.91 7.93
N GLU A 179 -0.51 15.56 8.05
CA GLU A 179 -0.03 16.15 9.31
C GLU A 179 -1.10 17.06 9.94
N LYS A 180 -1.69 17.96 9.14
CA LYS A 180 -2.75 18.87 9.63
C LYS A 180 -4.02 18.14 10.06
N LEU A 181 -4.44 17.10 9.32
CA LEU A 181 -5.61 16.30 9.68
C LEU A 181 -5.44 15.66 11.06
N VAL A 182 -4.29 15.06 11.29
CA VAL A 182 -3.99 14.38 12.56
C VAL A 182 -3.87 15.39 13.71
N SER A 183 -3.16 16.51 13.50
CA SER A 183 -3.00 17.56 14.53
C SER A 183 -4.31 18.24 14.95
N SER A 184 -5.34 18.22 14.10
CA SER A 184 -6.64 18.82 14.40
C SER A 184 -7.58 17.88 15.16
N THR A 185 -7.21 16.61 15.30
CA THR A 185 -8.04 15.57 15.94
C THR A 185 -7.51 15.21 17.35
N CYS A 186 -6.29 15.64 17.68
CA CYS A 186 -5.71 15.61 19.02
C CYS A 186 -6.01 16.91 19.77
#